data_6342a3a7839019dc9d2c07e5cdc7a67a
#
_entry.id   6342a3a7839019dc9d2c07e5cdc7a67a
#
_cell.length_a   1.000
_cell.length_b   1.000
_cell.length_c   1.000
_cell.angle_alpha   90.00
_cell.angle_beta   90.00
_cell.angle_gamma   90.00
#
_symmetry.space_group_name_H-M   'P 1'
#
loop_
_entity.id
_entity.type
_entity.pdbx_description
1 polymer ?
#
loop_
_entity_poly.entity_id
_entity_poly.type
_entity_poly.pdbx_seq_one_letter_code
_entity_poly.pdbx_strand_id
1 'polypeptide(L)'
;MSTTNALLYCAVNGIANNTNGIGRQTKTFLATLARHNHRLRAHAGAFTPYLAVPEPTPATWGYNEEDLLYARRVVEALGGKVIILPYDTRRPFWQPDAWRELSVEAARVAGHLAGRHAKVLAIGVDTPFAGLAHHAGAHPAVEVLLALFSTARITERPRPDPDRIAWEEEAIAAANLRPRAWVADIGDFLTRHLQDHYGLDPASLRSWPSGLHLTSSDLTPPTKTEAERIVRALGIPAGRPVVAAVGRTDHTKGLDVLIEELAPMRDDVHLAMVAVPTDDERAALLDHYRHRSAELGLSATIVGRYDRDIPRALAAWPDTIAMAVPSRGETLANIVFETALWAQHAGAVVLAPNIDGFPEQITDGRNGLLYDPAPGALTAGLRRALALTSDERLRLRTAAHRRVVAERNAAEHLATLLATFWQPRTTPVARLHGHPATDARTPRSQAPTSTHHPLEATP
;
A
#
# COMPACT_ATOMS: atom_id res chain seq x y z
N MET A 1 -22.65 18.61 26.99
CA MET A 1 -21.61 18.24 26.00
C MET A 1 -21.85 16.80 25.58
N SER A 2 -21.69 16.47 24.30
CA SER A 2 -21.83 15.09 23.82
C SER A 2 -20.80 14.18 24.53
N THR A 3 -21.20 12.97 24.91
CA THR A 3 -20.30 11.96 25.50
C THR A 3 -19.61 11.11 24.43
N THR A 4 -19.91 11.38 23.12
CA THR A 4 -19.37 10.62 22.00
C THR A 4 -18.12 11.28 21.42
N ASN A 5 -17.17 10.47 20.96
CA ASN A 5 -16.00 10.94 20.22
C ASN A 5 -16.32 11.13 18.74
N ALA A 6 -15.50 11.87 18.00
CA ALA A 6 -15.57 11.97 16.54
C ALA A 6 -14.32 11.35 15.91
N LEU A 7 -14.51 10.58 14.84
CA LEU A 7 -13.48 10.07 13.97
C LEU A 7 -13.58 10.79 12.62
N LEU A 8 -12.69 11.73 12.36
CA LEU A 8 -12.61 12.44 11.07
C LEU A 8 -11.52 11.80 10.21
N TYR A 9 -11.90 11.26 9.06
CA TYR A 9 -10.98 10.65 8.10
C TYR A 9 -10.91 11.52 6.85
N CYS A 10 -9.75 12.11 6.60
CA CYS A 10 -9.49 13.03 5.50
C CYS A 10 -8.73 12.31 4.39
N ALA A 11 -9.34 12.09 3.23
CA ALA A 11 -8.72 11.38 2.13
C ALA A 11 -9.18 11.93 0.77
N VAL A 12 -8.29 11.90 -0.21
CA VAL A 12 -8.58 12.19 -1.62
C VAL A 12 -9.12 10.95 -2.31
N ASN A 13 -8.41 9.83 -2.15
CA ASN A 13 -8.65 8.61 -2.91
C ASN A 13 -9.54 7.62 -2.14
N GLY A 14 -10.42 6.92 -2.88
CA GLY A 14 -11.23 5.82 -2.37
C GLY A 14 -12.59 6.21 -1.78
N ILE A 15 -12.95 7.52 -1.78
CA ILE A 15 -14.28 8.00 -1.36
C ILE A 15 -15.17 8.22 -2.59
N ALA A 16 -14.63 8.86 -3.62
CA ALA A 16 -15.35 9.19 -4.85
C ALA A 16 -14.60 8.72 -6.11
N ASN A 17 -13.63 7.84 -5.96
CA ASN A 17 -12.83 7.32 -7.07
C ASN A 17 -12.24 5.93 -6.76
N ASN A 18 -11.71 5.29 -7.80
CA ASN A 18 -11.30 3.88 -7.80
C ASN A 18 -9.81 3.64 -8.10
N THR A 19 -8.90 4.56 -7.84
CA THR A 19 -7.73 4.70 -8.68
C THR A 19 -6.41 4.09 -8.23
N ASN A 20 -6.17 3.86 -6.92
CA ASN A 20 -4.81 3.46 -6.46
C ASN A 20 -4.80 2.69 -5.14
N GLY A 21 -3.59 2.28 -4.70
CA GLY A 21 -3.38 1.56 -3.44
C GLY A 21 -3.86 2.33 -2.20
N ILE A 22 -3.76 3.66 -2.21
CA ILE A 22 -4.23 4.53 -1.11
C ILE A 22 -5.76 4.52 -1.07
N GLY A 23 -6.41 4.62 -2.23
CA GLY A 23 -7.87 4.47 -2.35
C GLY A 23 -8.34 3.10 -1.86
N ARG A 24 -7.56 2.04 -2.08
CA ARG A 24 -7.82 0.71 -1.51
C ARG A 24 -7.81 0.72 0.02
N GLN A 25 -6.89 1.44 0.65
CA GLN A 25 -6.86 1.58 2.11
C GLN A 25 -8.09 2.34 2.63
N THR A 26 -8.51 3.41 1.96
CA THR A 26 -9.75 4.13 2.29
C THR A 26 -10.99 3.23 2.15
N LYS A 27 -11.11 2.44 1.10
CA LYS A 27 -12.20 1.48 0.94
C LYS A 27 -12.18 0.39 2.00
N THR A 28 -11.00 -0.09 2.39
CA THR A 28 -10.80 -1.02 3.50
C THR A 28 -11.28 -0.40 4.82
N PHE A 29 -10.95 0.87 5.08
CA PHE A 29 -11.43 1.61 6.25
C PHE A 29 -12.96 1.72 6.26
N LEU A 30 -13.59 2.11 5.15
CA LEU A 30 -15.05 2.19 5.02
C LEU A 30 -15.74 0.84 5.22
N ALA A 31 -15.22 -0.23 4.60
CA ALA A 31 -15.75 -1.58 4.78
C ALA A 31 -15.61 -2.06 6.24
N THR A 32 -14.52 -1.69 6.89
CA THR A 32 -14.28 -1.99 8.31
C THR A 32 -15.30 -1.27 9.20
N LEU A 33 -15.56 0.02 8.95
CA LEU A 33 -16.61 0.75 9.68
C LEU A 33 -17.99 0.11 9.46
N ALA A 34 -18.34 -0.21 8.22
CA ALA A 34 -19.65 -0.78 7.88
C ALA A 34 -19.90 -2.13 8.57
N ARG A 35 -18.88 -3.00 8.59
CA ARG A 35 -19.05 -4.38 9.02
C ARG A 35 -18.67 -4.67 10.47
N HIS A 36 -17.74 -3.88 11.02
CA HIS A 36 -17.16 -4.12 12.35
C HIS A 36 -17.46 -3.02 13.36
N ASN A 37 -18.36 -2.07 13.04
CA ASN A 37 -18.68 -0.93 13.92
C ASN A 37 -19.02 -1.34 15.36
N HIS A 38 -19.80 -2.41 15.57
CA HIS A 38 -20.12 -2.89 16.91
C HIS A 38 -18.83 -3.29 17.69
N ARG A 39 -17.93 -4.02 17.04
CA ARG A 39 -16.64 -4.41 17.63
C ARG A 39 -15.76 -3.18 17.92
N LEU A 40 -15.69 -2.24 16.97
CA LEU A 40 -14.92 -1.00 17.15
C LEU A 40 -15.43 -0.20 18.37
N ARG A 41 -16.75 -0.04 18.49
CA ARG A 41 -17.36 0.66 19.63
C ARG A 41 -17.20 -0.08 20.97
N ALA A 42 -17.19 -1.41 20.96
CA ALA A 42 -16.91 -2.19 22.16
C ALA A 42 -15.49 -1.97 22.69
N HIS A 43 -14.52 -1.74 21.79
CA HIS A 43 -13.11 -1.50 22.15
C HIS A 43 -12.81 -0.03 22.44
N ALA A 44 -13.41 0.90 21.72
CA ALA A 44 -13.02 2.31 21.73
C ALA A 44 -14.08 3.26 22.36
N GLY A 45 -15.23 2.73 22.74
CA GLY A 45 -16.37 3.54 23.15
C GLY A 45 -17.20 4.08 21.99
N ALA A 46 -18.25 4.84 22.29
CA ALA A 46 -19.12 5.43 21.28
C ALA A 46 -18.39 6.52 20.48
N PHE A 47 -18.49 6.45 19.15
CA PHE A 47 -17.97 7.47 18.26
C PHE A 47 -18.85 7.67 17.02
N THR A 48 -18.70 8.83 16.39
CA THR A 48 -19.35 9.19 15.13
C THR A 48 -18.28 9.38 14.06
N PRO A 49 -18.30 8.62 12.94
CA PRO A 49 -17.35 8.77 11.86
C PRO A 49 -17.77 9.90 10.90
N TYR A 50 -16.79 10.66 10.46
CA TYR A 50 -16.91 11.69 9.42
C TYR A 50 -15.86 11.44 8.36
N LEU A 51 -16.20 11.71 7.09
CA LEU A 51 -15.23 11.71 6.00
C LEU A 51 -15.08 13.12 5.49
N ALA A 52 -13.85 13.55 5.24
CA ALA A 52 -13.56 14.80 4.56
C ALA A 52 -12.85 14.50 3.24
N VAL A 53 -13.37 15.05 2.14
CA VAL A 53 -12.89 14.81 0.78
C VAL A 53 -12.90 16.12 0.00
N PRO A 54 -11.90 16.39 -0.87
CA PRO A 54 -11.97 17.48 -1.82
C PRO A 54 -13.22 17.35 -2.68
N GLU A 55 -13.70 18.46 -3.23
CA GLU A 55 -14.87 18.44 -4.10
C GLU A 55 -14.65 17.46 -5.27
N PRO A 56 -15.42 16.35 -5.34
CA PRO A 56 -15.28 15.40 -6.42
C PRO A 56 -15.97 15.91 -7.67
N THR A 57 -15.30 15.85 -8.80
CA THR A 57 -15.87 16.23 -10.10
C THR A 57 -15.82 15.04 -11.07
N PRO A 58 -16.76 14.96 -12.04
CA PRO A 58 -16.69 13.93 -13.09
C PRO A 58 -15.40 13.94 -13.91
N ALA A 59 -14.72 15.09 -13.96
CA ALA A 59 -13.41 15.23 -14.61
C ALA A 59 -12.26 14.64 -13.77
N THR A 60 -12.50 14.34 -12.49
CA THR A 60 -11.51 13.67 -11.66
C THR A 60 -11.29 12.25 -12.18
N TRP A 61 -10.04 11.91 -12.48
CA TRP A 61 -9.72 10.60 -12.99
C TRP A 61 -10.18 9.47 -12.04
N GLY A 62 -10.83 8.45 -12.62
CA GLY A 62 -11.40 7.34 -11.84
C GLY A 62 -12.62 7.73 -11.00
N TYR A 63 -13.23 8.89 -11.22
CA TYR A 63 -14.48 9.28 -10.54
C TYR A 63 -15.50 8.16 -10.62
N ASN A 64 -16.10 7.86 -9.49
CA ASN A 64 -17.12 6.83 -9.36
C ASN A 64 -18.18 7.30 -8.34
N GLU A 65 -19.36 7.62 -8.85
CA GLU A 65 -20.46 8.08 -8.01
C GLU A 65 -20.97 7.02 -7.04
N GLU A 66 -20.93 5.74 -7.44
CA GLU A 66 -21.36 4.64 -6.57
C GLU A 66 -20.47 4.52 -5.32
N ASP A 67 -19.16 4.78 -5.46
CA ASP A 67 -18.22 4.81 -4.33
C ASP A 67 -18.57 5.94 -3.37
N LEU A 68 -18.87 7.14 -3.89
CA LEU A 68 -19.30 8.29 -3.06
C LEU A 68 -20.62 8.00 -2.34
N LEU A 69 -21.59 7.42 -3.05
CA LEU A 69 -22.86 7.03 -2.47
C LEU A 69 -22.70 5.93 -1.41
N TYR A 70 -21.79 4.97 -1.64
CA TYR A 70 -21.45 3.95 -0.65
C TYR A 70 -20.83 4.59 0.60
N ALA A 71 -19.82 5.47 0.42
CA ALA A 71 -19.17 6.17 1.52
C ALA A 71 -20.18 6.98 2.37
N ARG A 72 -21.09 7.71 1.71
CA ARG A 72 -22.18 8.44 2.39
C ARG A 72 -23.06 7.50 3.21
N ARG A 73 -23.61 6.44 2.59
CA ARG A 73 -24.45 5.47 3.29
C ARG A 73 -23.77 4.88 4.53
N VAL A 74 -22.47 4.55 4.43
CA VAL A 74 -21.72 3.97 5.56
C VAL A 74 -21.65 4.95 6.73
N VAL A 75 -21.24 6.19 6.51
CA VAL A 75 -21.06 7.14 7.63
C VAL A 75 -22.38 7.66 8.17
N GLU A 76 -23.38 7.89 7.32
CA GLU A 76 -24.72 8.34 7.70
C GLU A 76 -25.45 7.30 8.56
N ALA A 77 -25.33 6.02 8.22
CA ALA A 77 -25.84 4.92 9.05
C ALA A 77 -25.23 4.86 10.46
N LEU A 78 -24.07 5.50 10.65
CA LEU A 78 -23.36 5.60 11.93
C LEU A 78 -23.53 6.96 12.62
N GLY A 79 -24.39 7.84 12.07
CA GLY A 79 -24.69 9.18 12.59
C GLY A 79 -23.75 10.28 12.12
N GLY A 80 -22.86 9.98 11.20
CA GLY A 80 -21.89 10.93 10.63
C GLY A 80 -22.31 11.49 9.26
N LYS A 81 -21.34 12.03 8.53
CA LYS A 81 -21.55 12.53 7.17
C LYS A 81 -20.24 12.65 6.39
N VAL A 82 -20.37 12.73 5.07
CA VAL A 82 -19.29 13.17 4.17
C VAL A 82 -19.29 14.70 4.11
N ILE A 83 -18.11 15.29 4.30
CA ILE A 83 -17.86 16.73 4.28
C ILE A 83 -17.01 17.03 3.06
N ILE A 84 -17.51 17.88 2.19
CA ILE A 84 -16.78 18.35 1.03
C ILE A 84 -15.88 19.52 1.45
N LEU A 85 -14.61 19.42 1.16
CA LEU A 85 -13.60 20.44 1.45
C LEU A 85 -13.42 21.33 0.21
N PRO A 86 -13.65 22.64 0.31
CA PRO A 86 -13.38 23.56 -0.78
C PRO A 86 -11.87 23.74 -0.98
N TYR A 87 -11.44 23.89 -2.22
CA TYR A 87 -10.11 24.34 -2.62
C TYR A 87 -10.20 25.04 -3.98
N ASP A 88 -9.19 25.80 -4.38
CA ASP A 88 -9.20 26.48 -5.68
C ASP A 88 -8.96 25.49 -6.82
N THR A 89 -10.06 25.01 -7.42
CA THR A 89 -10.05 24.01 -8.51
C THR A 89 -9.41 24.50 -9.81
N ARG A 90 -9.08 25.79 -9.93
CA ARG A 90 -8.34 26.34 -11.08
C ARG A 90 -6.85 26.02 -11.01
N ARG A 91 -6.34 25.62 -9.84
CA ARG A 91 -4.96 25.19 -9.64
C ARG A 91 -4.81 23.71 -9.87
N PRO A 92 -3.64 23.25 -10.33
CA PRO A 92 -3.34 21.83 -10.36
C PRO A 92 -3.48 21.23 -8.96
N PHE A 93 -4.25 20.14 -8.86
CA PHE A 93 -4.52 19.49 -7.57
C PHE A 93 -3.25 18.96 -6.90
N TRP A 94 -2.31 18.42 -7.69
CA TRP A 94 -1.11 17.77 -7.17
C TRP A 94 0.02 18.78 -6.96
N GLN A 95 -0.23 19.77 -6.10
CA GLN A 95 0.71 20.83 -5.72
C GLN A 95 0.54 21.24 -4.25
N PRO A 96 1.62 21.71 -3.56
CA PRO A 96 1.60 22.09 -2.15
C PRO A 96 0.54 23.12 -1.77
N ASP A 97 0.23 24.07 -2.64
CA ASP A 97 -0.78 25.10 -2.37
C ASP A 97 -2.18 24.49 -2.19
N ALA A 98 -2.58 23.56 -3.09
CA ALA A 98 -3.86 22.85 -2.97
C ALA A 98 -3.89 21.98 -1.71
N TRP A 99 -2.78 21.31 -1.38
CA TRP A 99 -2.67 20.47 -0.18
C TRP A 99 -2.74 21.32 1.09
N ARG A 100 -2.16 22.52 1.08
CA ARG A 100 -2.24 23.46 2.20
C ARG A 100 -3.68 23.91 2.43
N GLU A 101 -4.41 24.31 1.37
CA GLU A 101 -5.82 24.68 1.45
C GLU A 101 -6.66 23.54 2.04
N LEU A 102 -6.51 22.31 1.54
CA LEU A 102 -7.21 21.13 2.03
C LEU A 102 -6.89 20.82 3.49
N SER A 103 -5.62 20.93 3.89
CA SER A 103 -5.20 20.68 5.27
C SER A 103 -5.76 21.74 6.23
N VAL A 104 -5.83 23.01 5.82
CA VAL A 104 -6.45 24.10 6.60
C VAL A 104 -7.94 23.83 6.77
N GLU A 105 -8.66 23.49 5.69
CA GLU A 105 -10.10 23.23 5.75
C GLU A 105 -10.40 21.98 6.60
N ALA A 106 -9.61 20.91 6.47
CA ALA A 106 -9.74 19.72 7.31
C ALA A 106 -9.51 20.04 8.80
N ALA A 107 -8.53 20.90 9.11
CA ALA A 107 -8.27 21.37 10.48
C ALA A 107 -9.46 22.19 11.02
N ARG A 108 -10.05 23.06 10.20
CA ARG A 108 -11.26 23.82 10.56
C ARG A 108 -12.43 22.91 10.86
N VAL A 109 -12.64 21.86 10.05
CA VAL A 109 -13.66 20.84 10.30
C VAL A 109 -13.39 20.11 11.63
N ALA A 110 -12.14 19.70 11.90
CA ALA A 110 -11.76 19.06 13.16
C ALA A 110 -12.06 19.94 14.37
N GLY A 111 -11.73 21.25 14.30
CA GLY A 111 -12.05 22.23 15.32
C GLY A 111 -13.56 22.40 15.55
N HIS A 112 -14.36 22.43 14.48
CA HIS A 112 -15.82 22.51 14.59
C HIS A 112 -16.41 21.24 15.24
N LEU A 113 -15.89 20.07 14.90
CA LEU A 113 -16.30 18.81 15.54
C LEU A 113 -15.91 18.78 17.03
N ALA A 114 -14.79 19.36 17.41
CA ALA A 114 -14.35 19.45 18.80
C ALA A 114 -15.29 20.27 19.70
N GLY A 115 -16.06 21.21 19.12
CA GLY A 115 -17.12 21.93 19.84
C GLY A 115 -18.38 21.08 20.10
N ARG A 116 -18.49 19.90 19.48
CA ARG A 116 -19.69 19.05 19.56
C ARG A 116 -19.43 17.66 20.13
N HIS A 117 -18.18 17.23 20.16
CA HIS A 117 -17.74 15.91 20.60
C HIS A 117 -16.73 16.01 21.73
N ALA A 118 -16.63 14.97 22.55
CA ALA A 118 -15.72 14.94 23.68
C ALA A 118 -14.24 14.97 23.25
N LYS A 119 -13.92 14.22 22.20
CA LYS A 119 -12.60 14.21 21.54
C LYS A 119 -12.79 14.03 20.04
N VAL A 120 -11.83 14.49 19.25
CA VAL A 120 -11.75 14.27 17.80
C VAL A 120 -10.43 13.60 17.48
N LEU A 121 -10.47 12.46 16.81
CA LEU A 121 -9.31 11.91 16.12
C LEU A 121 -9.43 12.28 14.64
N ALA A 122 -8.54 13.15 14.15
CA ALA A 122 -8.47 13.54 12.76
C ALA A 122 -7.31 12.78 12.09
N ILE A 123 -7.64 11.94 11.12
CA ILE A 123 -6.68 11.16 10.34
C ILE A 123 -6.48 11.84 8.99
N GLY A 124 -5.29 12.34 8.74
CA GLY A 124 -4.87 12.87 7.43
C GLY A 124 -4.21 11.78 6.60
N VAL A 125 -4.80 11.45 5.46
CA VAL A 125 -4.33 10.35 4.60
C VAL A 125 -3.49 10.89 3.46
N ASP A 126 -2.24 10.44 3.44
CA ASP A 126 -1.23 10.68 2.43
C ASP A 126 -0.87 12.18 2.24
N THR A 127 -0.05 12.47 1.23
CA THR A 127 0.53 13.79 0.96
C THR A 127 -0.45 14.97 1.01
N PRO A 128 -1.68 14.91 0.43
CA PRO A 128 -2.59 16.05 0.43
C PRO A 128 -3.09 16.51 1.81
N PHE A 129 -3.04 15.63 2.82
CA PHE A 129 -3.45 15.94 4.19
C PHE A 129 -2.28 15.92 5.19
N ALA A 130 -1.05 15.84 4.72
CA ALA A 130 0.13 15.82 5.58
C ALA A 130 0.24 17.10 6.44
N GLY A 131 -0.17 18.27 5.92
CA GLY A 131 -0.20 19.52 6.66
C GLY A 131 -1.24 19.62 7.78
N LEU A 132 -2.11 18.62 7.96
CA LEU A 132 -3.15 18.64 9.00
C LEU A 132 -2.55 18.80 10.41
N ALA A 133 -1.40 18.17 10.69
CA ALA A 133 -0.70 18.31 11.97
C ALA A 133 -0.29 19.76 12.26
N HIS A 134 0.09 20.51 11.23
CA HIS A 134 0.49 21.90 11.36
C HIS A 134 -0.66 22.80 11.84
N HIS A 135 -1.88 22.54 11.37
CA HIS A 135 -3.04 23.41 11.61
C HIS A 135 -3.92 22.96 12.78
N ALA A 136 -4.09 21.66 13.02
CA ALA A 136 -5.03 21.13 14.01
C ALA A 136 -4.39 20.63 15.31
N GLY A 137 -3.11 20.30 15.31
CA GLY A 137 -2.45 19.66 16.45
C GLY A 137 -2.34 20.50 17.73
N ALA A 138 -2.66 21.80 17.68
CA ALA A 138 -2.67 22.67 18.87
C ALA A 138 -4.02 22.68 19.64
N HIS A 139 -5.12 22.18 19.05
CA HIS A 139 -6.43 22.20 19.68
C HIS A 139 -6.55 21.12 20.78
N PRO A 140 -6.97 21.48 22.03
CA PRO A 140 -6.91 20.56 23.17
C PRO A 140 -7.78 19.30 23.05
N ALA A 141 -8.86 19.33 22.28
CA ALA A 141 -9.75 18.17 22.07
C ALA A 141 -9.48 17.44 20.74
N VAL A 142 -8.52 17.90 19.94
CA VAL A 142 -8.18 17.29 18.63
C VAL A 142 -6.86 16.57 18.74
N GLU A 143 -6.89 15.30 18.39
CA GLU A 143 -5.73 14.45 18.14
C GLU A 143 -5.57 14.30 16.63
N VAL A 144 -4.35 14.41 16.11
CA VAL A 144 -4.06 14.27 14.67
C VAL A 144 -3.20 13.04 14.45
N LEU A 145 -3.55 12.25 13.44
CA LEU A 145 -2.75 11.13 12.98
C LEU A 145 -2.50 11.29 11.48
N LEU A 146 -1.24 11.43 11.09
CA LEU A 146 -0.84 11.43 9.68
C LEU A 146 -0.58 9.99 9.23
N ALA A 147 -1.35 9.51 8.26
CA ALA A 147 -1.18 8.19 7.65
C ALA A 147 -0.53 8.36 6.27
N LEU A 148 0.78 8.48 6.24
CA LEU A 148 1.57 8.56 5.02
C LEU A 148 1.75 7.15 4.47
N PHE A 149 1.27 6.88 3.26
CA PHE A 149 1.42 5.59 2.59
C PHE A 149 2.54 5.60 1.55
N SER A 150 3.02 6.77 1.18
CA SER A 150 4.11 6.97 0.24
C SER A 150 4.87 8.26 0.56
N THR A 151 6.09 8.38 0.02
CA THR A 151 6.84 9.65 0.01
C THR A 151 7.44 9.89 -1.37
N ALA A 152 7.73 11.16 -1.69
CA ALA A 152 8.40 11.53 -2.94
C ALA A 152 9.71 10.75 -3.13
N ARG A 153 10.52 10.65 -2.07
CA ARG A 153 11.83 9.97 -2.09
C ARG A 153 11.75 8.48 -2.44
N ILE A 154 10.59 7.85 -2.31
CA ILE A 154 10.36 6.44 -2.70
C ILE A 154 9.70 6.34 -4.07
N THR A 155 8.57 7.04 -4.25
CA THR A 155 7.67 6.81 -5.39
C THR A 155 8.01 7.64 -6.64
N GLU A 156 8.88 8.64 -6.52
CA GLU A 156 9.25 9.53 -7.63
C GLU A 156 10.73 9.40 -8.03
N ARG A 157 11.36 8.29 -7.68
CA ARG A 157 12.72 7.99 -8.11
C ARG A 157 12.81 7.86 -9.64
N PRO A 158 13.91 8.30 -10.28
CA PRO A 158 15.12 8.84 -9.66
C PRO A 158 15.09 10.35 -9.41
N ARG A 159 14.00 11.05 -9.70
CA ARG A 159 13.89 12.51 -9.60
C ARG A 159 12.67 12.91 -8.78
N PRO A 160 12.74 12.77 -7.44
CA PRO A 160 11.63 13.16 -6.57
C PRO A 160 11.41 14.68 -6.63
N ASP A 161 10.14 15.07 -6.58
CA ASP A 161 9.71 16.47 -6.56
C ASP A 161 10.19 17.16 -5.27
N PRO A 162 11.03 18.22 -5.35
CA PRO A 162 11.54 18.92 -4.19
C PRO A 162 10.44 19.62 -3.38
N ASP A 163 9.39 20.12 -4.03
CA ASP A 163 8.30 20.81 -3.35
C ASP A 163 7.46 19.81 -2.53
N ARG A 164 7.27 18.62 -3.04
CA ARG A 164 6.63 17.52 -2.29
C ARG A 164 7.50 17.07 -1.12
N ILE A 165 8.81 16.93 -1.31
CA ILE A 165 9.73 16.61 -0.20
C ILE A 165 9.63 17.67 0.91
N ALA A 166 9.71 18.95 0.57
CA ALA A 166 9.62 20.05 1.55
C ALA A 166 8.29 20.01 2.32
N TRP A 167 7.18 19.74 1.62
CA TRP A 167 5.85 19.58 2.23
C TRP A 167 5.79 18.41 3.22
N GLU A 168 6.36 17.26 2.84
CA GLU A 168 6.43 16.07 3.69
C GLU A 168 7.34 16.31 4.92
N GLU A 169 8.48 17.01 4.75
CA GLU A 169 9.39 17.41 5.84
C GLU A 169 8.71 18.36 6.83
N GLU A 170 7.99 19.38 6.35
CA GLU A 170 7.20 20.28 7.19
C GLU A 170 6.15 19.52 8.01
N ALA A 171 5.47 18.56 7.41
CA ALA A 171 4.44 17.75 8.08
C ALA A 171 5.03 16.89 9.21
N ILE A 172 6.18 16.25 8.97
CA ILE A 172 6.88 15.45 9.98
C ILE A 172 7.42 16.33 11.11
N ALA A 173 8.01 17.48 10.79
CA ALA A 173 8.45 18.43 11.79
C ALA A 173 7.29 18.94 12.67
N ALA A 174 6.12 19.21 12.07
CA ALA A 174 4.93 19.58 12.84
C ALA A 174 4.44 18.45 13.75
N ALA A 175 4.48 17.18 13.30
CA ALA A 175 4.11 16.04 14.12
C ALA A 175 5.07 15.85 15.32
N ASN A 176 6.37 16.08 15.12
CA ASN A 176 7.37 16.01 16.20
C ASN A 176 7.19 17.10 17.25
N LEU A 177 6.80 18.31 16.84
CA LEU A 177 6.69 19.48 17.73
C LEU A 177 5.34 19.59 18.44
N ARG A 178 4.29 18.96 17.94
CA ARG A 178 2.93 19.10 18.44
C ARG A 178 2.56 17.96 19.39
N PRO A 179 2.13 18.25 20.63
CA PRO A 179 1.88 17.20 21.65
C PRO A 179 0.69 16.28 21.32
N ARG A 180 -0.11 16.64 20.33
CA ARG A 180 -1.33 15.89 19.90
C ARG A 180 -1.32 15.55 18.43
N ALA A 181 -0.13 15.48 17.84
CA ALA A 181 0.04 15.05 16.45
C ALA A 181 1.01 13.88 16.39
N TRP A 182 0.66 12.89 15.61
CA TRP A 182 1.43 11.66 15.42
C TRP A 182 1.46 11.24 13.96
N VAL A 183 2.38 10.35 13.67
CA VAL A 183 2.50 9.65 12.39
C VAL A 183 2.15 8.18 12.60
N ALA A 184 1.36 7.62 11.70
CA ALA A 184 1.00 6.22 11.72
C ALA A 184 2.20 5.34 11.34
N ASP A 185 2.53 4.38 12.20
CA ASP A 185 3.41 3.27 11.84
C ASP A 185 2.60 2.25 11.04
N ILE A 186 2.67 2.35 9.72
CA ILE A 186 1.94 1.46 8.79
C ILE A 186 2.77 0.24 8.36
N GLY A 187 4.08 0.24 8.63
CA GLY A 187 5.03 -0.80 8.32
C GLY A 187 6.47 -0.37 8.63
N ASP A 188 7.31 -1.36 8.97
CA ASP A 188 8.68 -1.13 9.48
C ASP A 188 9.58 -0.37 8.50
N PHE A 189 9.48 -0.69 7.20
CA PHE A 189 10.28 0.00 6.18
C PHE A 189 9.98 1.48 6.12
N LEU A 190 8.69 1.85 5.99
CA LEU A 190 8.32 3.26 5.90
C LEU A 190 8.64 4.01 7.18
N THR A 191 8.44 3.40 8.34
CA THR A 191 8.80 4.00 9.63
C THR A 191 10.29 4.33 9.70
N ARG A 192 11.18 3.39 9.35
CA ARG A 192 12.64 3.65 9.27
C ARG A 192 12.95 4.72 8.24
N HIS A 193 12.34 4.65 7.05
CA HIS A 193 12.53 5.63 6.00
C HIS A 193 12.15 7.06 6.46
N LEU A 194 11.05 7.23 7.18
CA LEU A 194 10.65 8.53 7.74
C LEU A 194 11.61 9.02 8.83
N GLN A 195 12.15 8.12 9.65
CA GLN A 195 13.18 8.45 10.66
C GLN A 195 14.48 8.88 10.00
N ASP A 196 14.98 8.12 9.03
CA ASP A 196 16.29 8.31 8.42
C ASP A 196 16.33 9.50 7.44
N HIS A 197 15.22 9.79 6.76
CA HIS A 197 15.19 10.76 5.66
C HIS A 197 14.32 11.99 5.90
N TYR A 198 13.42 11.95 6.88
CA TYR A 198 12.50 13.04 7.21
C TYR A 198 12.58 13.47 8.68
N GLY A 199 13.46 12.86 9.47
CA GLY A 199 13.70 13.22 10.86
C GLY A 199 12.53 12.93 11.81
N LEU A 200 11.73 11.87 11.54
CA LEU A 200 10.61 11.49 12.39
C LEU A 200 11.11 11.04 13.77
N ASP A 201 10.62 11.68 14.84
CA ASP A 201 10.88 11.26 16.21
C ASP A 201 10.09 9.95 16.49
N PRO A 202 10.73 8.88 16.98
CA PRO A 202 10.06 7.66 17.42
C PRO A 202 8.93 7.90 18.45
N ALA A 203 9.02 8.95 19.27
CA ALA A 203 7.97 9.31 20.22
C ALA A 203 6.68 9.80 19.56
N SER A 204 6.78 10.31 18.31
CA SER A 204 5.65 10.77 17.50
C SER A 204 4.92 9.66 16.75
N LEU A 205 5.33 8.39 16.89
CA LEU A 205 4.70 7.25 16.23
C LEU A 205 3.48 6.71 16.98
N ARG A 206 2.48 6.25 16.20
CA ARG A 206 1.37 5.44 16.69
C ARG A 206 1.16 4.25 15.77
N SER A 207 1.08 3.07 16.35
CA SER A 207 0.91 1.83 15.59
C SER A 207 -0.45 1.80 14.89
N TRP A 208 -0.41 1.74 13.57
CA TRP A 208 -1.57 1.46 12.71
C TRP A 208 -1.11 0.73 11.45
N PRO A 209 -0.73 -0.55 11.57
CA PRO A 209 -0.25 -1.32 10.43
C PRO A 209 -1.28 -1.33 9.30
N SER A 210 -0.82 -1.16 8.08
CA SER A 210 -1.67 -1.29 6.90
C SER A 210 -2.32 -2.67 6.87
N GLY A 211 -3.63 -2.71 6.62
CA GLY A 211 -4.41 -3.93 6.69
C GLY A 211 -5.41 -4.08 5.54
N LEU A 212 -6.03 -5.25 5.50
CA LEU A 212 -7.08 -5.60 4.55
C LEU A 212 -8.38 -5.94 5.28
N HIS A 213 -9.52 -5.68 4.66
CA HIS A 213 -10.80 -6.18 5.13
C HIS A 213 -10.95 -7.65 4.70
N LEU A 214 -10.37 -8.57 5.49
CA LEU A 214 -10.18 -9.99 5.12
C LEU A 214 -11.44 -10.74 4.74
N THR A 215 -12.63 -10.28 5.16
CA THR A 215 -13.93 -10.87 4.80
C THR A 215 -14.58 -10.22 3.57
N SER A 216 -13.87 -9.36 2.86
CA SER A 216 -14.37 -8.74 1.64
C SER A 216 -14.46 -9.76 0.49
N SER A 217 -15.56 -9.73 -0.26
CA SER A 217 -15.78 -10.67 -1.38
C SER A 217 -14.73 -10.56 -2.49
N ASP A 218 -14.16 -9.38 -2.68
CA ASP A 218 -13.09 -9.13 -3.65
C ASP A 218 -11.72 -9.70 -3.23
N LEU A 219 -11.55 -10.09 -1.96
CA LEU A 219 -10.38 -10.81 -1.46
C LEU A 219 -10.58 -12.34 -1.39
N THR A 220 -11.80 -12.81 -1.64
CA THR A 220 -12.10 -14.24 -1.70
C THR A 220 -11.50 -14.83 -2.99
N PRO A 221 -10.82 -15.98 -2.93
CA PRO A 221 -10.38 -16.67 -4.14
C PRO A 221 -11.54 -16.92 -5.10
N PRO A 222 -11.36 -16.75 -6.41
CA PRO A 222 -12.37 -17.14 -7.38
C PRO A 222 -12.48 -18.67 -7.41
N THR A 223 -13.64 -19.18 -7.80
CA THR A 223 -13.75 -20.60 -8.14
C THR A 223 -12.89 -20.91 -9.37
N LYS A 224 -12.48 -22.16 -9.53
CA LYS A 224 -11.72 -22.60 -10.71
C LYS A 224 -12.45 -22.26 -12.01
N THR A 225 -13.76 -22.49 -12.07
CA THR A 225 -14.60 -22.20 -13.25
C THR A 225 -14.66 -20.70 -13.55
N GLU A 226 -14.75 -19.85 -12.51
CA GLU A 226 -14.75 -18.40 -12.66
C GLU A 226 -13.40 -17.91 -13.21
N ALA A 227 -12.29 -18.34 -12.61
CA ALA A 227 -10.95 -17.99 -13.07
C ALA A 227 -10.73 -18.44 -14.53
N GLU A 228 -11.11 -19.70 -14.86
CA GLU A 228 -11.00 -20.23 -16.20
C GLU A 228 -11.81 -19.43 -17.22
N ARG A 229 -13.05 -19.07 -16.91
CA ARG A 229 -13.90 -18.25 -17.77
C ARG A 229 -13.26 -16.90 -18.09
N ILE A 230 -12.69 -16.21 -17.07
CA ILE A 230 -12.06 -14.91 -17.23
C ILE A 230 -10.78 -15.04 -18.06
N VAL A 231 -9.91 -16.00 -17.74
CA VAL A 231 -8.62 -16.22 -18.43
C VAL A 231 -8.84 -16.55 -19.91
N ARG A 232 -9.83 -17.42 -20.22
CA ARG A 232 -10.20 -17.73 -21.61
C ARG A 232 -10.77 -16.53 -22.36
N ALA A 233 -11.61 -15.72 -21.69
CA ALA A 233 -12.17 -14.50 -22.29
C ALA A 233 -11.10 -13.46 -22.63
N LEU A 234 -9.95 -13.50 -21.95
CA LEU A 234 -8.78 -12.67 -22.25
C LEU A 234 -7.90 -13.24 -23.37
N GLY A 235 -8.19 -14.43 -23.88
CA GLY A 235 -7.40 -15.09 -24.92
C GLY A 235 -6.05 -15.65 -24.42
N ILE A 236 -5.90 -15.87 -23.12
CA ILE A 236 -4.67 -16.45 -22.55
C ILE A 236 -4.62 -17.93 -22.88
N PRO A 237 -3.51 -18.44 -23.46
CA PRO A 237 -3.39 -19.82 -23.87
C PRO A 237 -3.38 -20.78 -22.67
N ALA A 238 -4.18 -21.85 -22.74
CA ALA A 238 -4.18 -22.88 -21.73
C ALA A 238 -2.93 -23.79 -21.83
N GLY A 239 -2.46 -24.30 -20.69
CA GLY A 239 -1.34 -25.23 -20.64
C GLY A 239 0.04 -24.58 -20.89
N ARG A 240 0.11 -23.27 -21.02
CA ARG A 240 1.36 -22.53 -21.09
C ARG A 240 1.58 -21.79 -19.75
N PRO A 241 2.78 -21.85 -19.16
CA PRO A 241 3.08 -21.12 -17.94
C PRO A 241 2.82 -19.61 -18.13
N VAL A 242 2.13 -18.99 -17.17
CA VAL A 242 1.76 -17.57 -17.20
C VAL A 242 2.55 -16.80 -16.17
N VAL A 243 3.14 -15.68 -16.59
CA VAL A 243 3.67 -14.63 -15.70
C VAL A 243 2.63 -13.51 -15.68
N ALA A 244 2.01 -13.28 -14.53
CA ALA A 244 1.04 -12.20 -14.34
C ALA A 244 1.71 -10.97 -13.74
N ALA A 245 1.27 -9.78 -14.14
CA ALA A 245 1.66 -8.50 -13.53
C ALA A 245 0.47 -7.55 -13.50
N VAL A 246 0.37 -6.74 -12.43
CA VAL A 246 -0.73 -5.79 -12.24
C VAL A 246 -0.19 -4.47 -11.71
N GLY A 247 -0.51 -3.38 -12.38
CA GLY A 247 -0.09 -2.05 -11.93
C GLY A 247 -0.69 -0.93 -12.76
N ARG A 248 -0.44 0.29 -12.33
CA ARG A 248 -0.66 1.47 -13.18
C ARG A 248 0.45 1.54 -14.24
N THR A 249 0.15 2.18 -15.36
CA THR A 249 1.16 2.47 -16.37
C THR A 249 2.01 3.67 -15.93
N ASP A 250 2.85 3.47 -14.93
CA ASP A 250 3.82 4.47 -14.49
C ASP A 250 5.22 3.85 -14.30
N HIS A 251 6.25 4.69 -14.39
CA HIS A 251 7.64 4.25 -14.32
C HIS A 251 7.97 3.51 -13.01
N THR A 252 7.33 3.90 -11.90
CA THR A 252 7.57 3.29 -10.59
C THR A 252 7.19 1.81 -10.56
N LYS A 253 6.18 1.41 -11.35
CA LYS A 253 5.70 0.02 -11.38
C LYS A 253 6.60 -0.94 -12.16
N GLY A 254 7.54 -0.43 -12.97
CA GLY A 254 8.56 -1.24 -13.63
C GLY A 254 8.03 -2.26 -14.62
N LEU A 255 6.82 -2.06 -15.17
CA LEU A 255 6.21 -3.00 -16.13
C LEU A 255 7.02 -3.12 -17.41
N ASP A 256 7.73 -2.05 -17.81
CA ASP A 256 8.71 -2.02 -18.88
C ASP A 256 9.90 -2.96 -18.61
N VAL A 257 10.41 -2.99 -17.38
CA VAL A 257 11.49 -3.92 -16.99
C VAL A 257 11.03 -5.36 -17.17
N LEU A 258 9.80 -5.70 -16.76
CA LEU A 258 9.27 -7.04 -16.92
C LEU A 258 9.20 -7.46 -18.40
N ILE A 259 8.80 -6.55 -19.29
CA ILE A 259 8.73 -6.83 -20.73
C ILE A 259 10.12 -7.16 -21.29
N GLU A 260 11.13 -6.35 -20.96
CA GLU A 260 12.52 -6.59 -21.41
C GLU A 260 13.10 -7.88 -20.83
N GLU A 261 12.92 -8.10 -19.56
CA GLU A 261 13.44 -9.27 -18.83
C GLU A 261 12.75 -10.59 -19.20
N LEU A 262 11.58 -10.53 -19.86
CA LEU A 262 10.89 -11.72 -20.39
C LEU A 262 11.41 -12.14 -21.79
N ALA A 263 12.11 -11.29 -22.50
CA ALA A 263 12.58 -11.60 -23.87
C ALA A 263 13.39 -12.93 -23.97
N PRO A 264 14.29 -13.26 -23.00
CA PRO A 264 15.00 -14.55 -23.00
C PRO A 264 14.10 -15.77 -22.66
N MET A 265 12.84 -15.57 -22.29
CA MET A 265 11.87 -16.60 -21.92
C MET A 265 10.62 -16.57 -22.81
N ARG A 266 10.66 -15.86 -23.95
CA ARG A 266 9.49 -15.65 -24.82
C ARG A 266 8.81 -16.94 -25.29
N ASP A 267 9.58 -18.01 -25.43
CA ASP A 267 9.07 -19.32 -25.87
C ASP A 267 8.56 -20.17 -24.70
N ASP A 268 8.94 -19.85 -23.46
CA ASP A 268 8.66 -20.64 -22.26
C ASP A 268 7.36 -20.20 -21.57
N VAL A 269 7.01 -18.91 -21.60
CA VAL A 269 5.92 -18.32 -20.81
C VAL A 269 5.00 -17.43 -21.65
N HIS A 270 3.81 -17.15 -21.10
CA HIS A 270 2.89 -16.14 -21.57
C HIS A 270 2.83 -14.98 -20.57
N LEU A 271 2.95 -13.72 -21.03
CA LEU A 271 2.77 -12.53 -20.21
C LEU A 271 1.29 -12.15 -20.14
N ALA A 272 0.70 -12.14 -18.94
CA ALA A 272 -0.64 -11.60 -18.69
C ALA A 272 -0.52 -10.33 -17.84
N MET A 273 -0.64 -9.17 -18.46
CA MET A 273 -0.43 -7.88 -17.80
C MET A 273 -1.71 -7.07 -17.72
N VAL A 274 -2.04 -6.58 -16.52
CA VAL A 274 -3.09 -5.57 -16.29
C VAL A 274 -2.38 -4.24 -16.00
N ALA A 275 -2.33 -3.37 -17.00
CA ALA A 275 -1.62 -2.10 -16.97
C ALA A 275 -2.62 -0.95 -17.13
N VAL A 276 -3.00 -0.31 -16.00
CA VAL A 276 -4.10 0.67 -15.97
C VAL A 276 -3.57 2.09 -16.13
N PRO A 277 -3.88 2.78 -17.24
CA PRO A 277 -3.50 4.17 -17.43
C PRO A 277 -4.31 5.08 -16.51
N THR A 278 -3.73 6.19 -16.09
CA THR A 278 -4.35 7.18 -15.20
C THR A 278 -4.56 8.55 -15.86
N ASP A 279 -4.04 8.74 -17.06
CA ASP A 279 -4.14 9.94 -17.90
C ASP A 279 -3.66 9.62 -19.31
N ASP A 280 -3.67 10.61 -20.19
CA ASP A 280 -3.31 10.45 -21.60
C ASP A 280 -1.80 10.08 -21.79
N GLU A 281 -0.90 10.63 -20.97
CA GLU A 281 0.52 10.29 -21.02
C GLU A 281 0.72 8.80 -20.69
N ARG A 282 0.02 8.33 -19.67
CA ARG A 282 0.06 6.92 -19.24
C ARG A 282 -0.67 5.99 -20.21
N ALA A 283 -1.66 6.49 -20.96
CA ALA A 283 -2.26 5.74 -22.06
C ALA A 283 -1.26 5.50 -23.20
N ALA A 284 -0.46 6.50 -23.54
CA ALA A 284 0.62 6.34 -24.53
C ALA A 284 1.68 5.33 -24.06
N LEU A 285 1.97 5.26 -22.75
CA LEU A 285 2.88 4.27 -22.20
C LEU A 285 2.30 2.84 -22.28
N LEU A 286 0.99 2.67 -22.15
CA LEU A 286 0.32 1.39 -22.38
C LEU A 286 0.49 0.89 -23.81
N ASP A 287 0.36 1.79 -24.80
CA ASP A 287 0.57 1.43 -26.21
C ASP A 287 2.04 1.11 -26.50
N HIS A 288 2.97 1.81 -25.84
CA HIS A 288 4.38 1.45 -25.88
C HIS A 288 4.63 0.03 -25.33
N TYR A 289 4.02 -0.37 -24.23
CA TYR A 289 4.14 -1.73 -23.68
C TYR A 289 3.65 -2.80 -24.67
N ARG A 290 2.53 -2.55 -25.34
CA ARG A 290 1.99 -3.47 -26.38
C ARG A 290 2.95 -3.59 -27.57
N HIS A 291 3.41 -2.46 -28.09
CA HIS A 291 4.34 -2.42 -29.21
C HIS A 291 5.66 -3.14 -28.88
N ARG A 292 6.25 -2.79 -27.73
CA ARG A 292 7.50 -3.38 -27.29
C ARG A 292 7.43 -4.90 -27.07
N SER A 293 6.33 -5.35 -26.49
CA SER A 293 6.08 -6.80 -26.33
C SER A 293 6.01 -7.52 -27.67
N ALA A 294 5.37 -6.90 -28.69
CA ALA A 294 5.29 -7.45 -30.03
C ALA A 294 6.66 -7.45 -30.73
N GLU A 295 7.46 -6.36 -30.64
CA GLU A 295 8.82 -6.31 -31.18
C GLU A 295 9.73 -7.40 -30.61
N LEU A 296 9.62 -7.70 -29.33
CA LEU A 296 10.38 -8.76 -28.67
C LEU A 296 9.83 -10.18 -28.95
N GLY A 297 8.73 -10.29 -29.68
CA GLY A 297 8.08 -11.55 -30.01
C GLY A 297 7.48 -12.25 -28.78
N LEU A 298 7.08 -11.51 -27.75
CA LEU A 298 6.47 -12.09 -26.56
C LEU A 298 5.05 -12.59 -26.84
N SER A 299 4.71 -13.78 -26.35
CA SER A 299 3.33 -14.18 -26.18
C SER A 299 2.74 -13.36 -25.04
N ALA A 300 1.88 -12.37 -25.32
CA ALA A 300 1.41 -11.44 -24.33
C ALA A 300 -0.08 -11.08 -24.49
N THR A 301 -0.77 -10.95 -23.35
CA THR A 301 -2.10 -10.34 -23.23
C THR A 301 -1.99 -9.14 -22.30
N ILE A 302 -2.16 -7.89 -22.83
CA ILE A 302 -2.02 -6.65 -22.08
C ILE A 302 -3.38 -5.94 -22.01
N VAL A 303 -3.96 -5.91 -20.83
CA VAL A 303 -5.28 -5.30 -20.52
C VAL A 303 -5.07 -3.89 -19.98
N GLY A 304 -5.63 -2.87 -20.68
CA GLY A 304 -5.49 -1.45 -20.32
C GLY A 304 -6.67 -0.89 -19.54
N ARG A 305 -7.42 -1.70 -18.80
CA ARG A 305 -8.57 -1.24 -18.02
C ARG A 305 -8.55 -1.77 -16.59
N TYR A 306 -9.12 -0.98 -15.69
CA TYR A 306 -9.39 -1.47 -14.34
C TYR A 306 -10.54 -2.47 -14.36
N ASP A 307 -10.26 -3.66 -13.87
CA ASP A 307 -11.25 -4.71 -13.60
C ASP A 307 -10.70 -5.56 -12.46
N ARG A 308 -11.37 -5.53 -11.31
CA ARG A 308 -10.89 -6.22 -10.09
C ARG A 308 -10.87 -7.74 -10.20
N ASP A 309 -11.69 -8.30 -11.09
CA ASP A 309 -11.83 -9.75 -11.22
C ASP A 309 -10.70 -10.36 -12.06
N ILE A 310 -10.07 -9.57 -12.95
CA ILE A 310 -8.96 -10.03 -13.77
C ILE A 310 -7.73 -10.36 -12.93
N PRO A 311 -7.18 -9.46 -12.06
CA PRO A 311 -6.05 -9.80 -11.19
C PRO A 311 -6.33 -11.00 -10.29
N ARG A 312 -7.54 -11.09 -9.76
CA ARG A 312 -8.00 -12.19 -8.90
C ARG A 312 -7.98 -13.53 -9.64
N ALA A 313 -8.51 -13.55 -10.86
CA ALA A 313 -8.50 -14.73 -11.71
C ALA A 313 -7.09 -15.14 -12.14
N LEU A 314 -6.25 -14.19 -12.57
CA LEU A 314 -4.86 -14.43 -12.93
C LEU A 314 -4.05 -15.00 -11.76
N ALA A 315 -4.21 -14.44 -10.55
CA ALA A 315 -3.51 -14.93 -9.38
C ALA A 315 -3.88 -16.37 -9.02
N ALA A 316 -5.17 -16.74 -9.14
CA ALA A 316 -5.68 -18.06 -8.79
C ALA A 316 -5.58 -19.11 -9.93
N TRP A 317 -5.23 -18.69 -11.16
CA TRP A 317 -5.15 -19.58 -12.30
C TRP A 317 -4.00 -20.58 -12.15
N PRO A 318 -4.23 -21.92 -12.30
CA PRO A 318 -3.20 -22.93 -12.04
C PRO A 318 -1.94 -22.78 -12.89
N ASP A 319 -2.06 -22.32 -14.15
CA ASP A 319 -0.91 -22.11 -15.04
C ASP A 319 -0.13 -20.81 -14.73
N THR A 320 -0.64 -19.94 -13.84
CA THR A 320 0.10 -18.75 -13.39
C THR A 320 1.20 -19.17 -12.42
N ILE A 321 2.45 -19.09 -12.89
CA ILE A 321 3.63 -19.46 -12.10
C ILE A 321 4.07 -18.36 -11.14
N ALA A 322 3.90 -17.09 -11.56
CA ALA A 322 4.31 -15.94 -10.77
C ALA A 322 3.34 -14.76 -10.96
N MET A 323 3.09 -14.04 -9.87
CA MET A 323 2.66 -12.64 -9.88
C MET A 323 3.91 -11.79 -9.74
N ALA A 324 4.40 -11.24 -10.84
CA ALA A 324 5.57 -10.40 -10.85
C ALA A 324 5.19 -8.96 -10.44
N VAL A 325 5.94 -8.40 -9.48
CA VAL A 325 5.76 -7.04 -8.97
C VAL A 325 7.09 -6.29 -9.17
N PRO A 326 7.43 -5.86 -10.39
CA PRO A 326 8.76 -5.36 -10.75
C PRO A 326 8.99 -3.90 -10.35
N SER A 327 8.30 -3.40 -9.33
CA SER A 327 8.32 -1.99 -8.92
C SER A 327 9.73 -1.51 -8.58
N ARG A 328 10.05 -0.28 -9.01
CA ARG A 328 11.31 0.42 -8.72
C ARG A 328 11.30 1.16 -7.38
N GLY A 329 10.12 1.29 -6.77
CA GLY A 329 9.94 1.90 -5.45
C GLY A 329 8.57 1.52 -4.89
N GLU A 330 8.52 1.04 -3.63
CA GLU A 330 7.29 0.60 -3.02
C GLU A 330 7.38 0.61 -1.49
N THR A 331 6.42 1.21 -0.83
CA THR A 331 6.32 1.16 0.63
C THR A 331 5.69 -0.14 1.11
N LEU A 332 4.48 -0.41 0.61
CA LEU A 332 3.71 -1.62 0.87
C LEU A 332 2.84 -1.93 -0.35
N ALA A 333 3.18 -3.01 -1.05
CA ALA A 333 2.46 -3.42 -2.25
C ALA A 333 1.22 -4.24 -1.89
N ASN A 334 0.02 -3.66 -2.02
CA ASN A 334 -1.24 -4.37 -1.75
C ASN A 334 -1.36 -5.66 -2.59
N ILE A 335 -0.88 -5.65 -3.84
CA ILE A 335 -0.93 -6.82 -4.73
C ILE A 335 -0.22 -8.05 -4.15
N VAL A 336 0.81 -7.87 -3.31
CA VAL A 336 1.48 -8.96 -2.60
C VAL A 336 0.51 -9.65 -1.64
N PHE A 337 -0.22 -8.87 -0.85
CA PHE A 337 -1.20 -9.40 0.11
C PHE A 337 -2.42 -9.97 -0.59
N GLU A 338 -2.93 -9.28 -1.61
CA GLU A 338 -4.08 -9.71 -2.39
C GLU A 338 -3.79 -11.02 -3.11
N THR A 339 -2.62 -11.16 -3.73
CA THR A 339 -2.18 -12.42 -4.37
C THR A 339 -2.12 -13.56 -3.36
N ALA A 340 -1.61 -13.33 -2.15
CA ALA A 340 -1.55 -14.34 -1.10
C ALA A 340 -2.94 -14.86 -0.69
N LEU A 341 -3.97 -14.01 -0.76
CA LEU A 341 -5.36 -14.40 -0.50
C LEU A 341 -6.00 -15.10 -1.71
N TRP A 342 -5.81 -14.58 -2.92
CA TRP A 342 -6.43 -15.13 -4.13
C TRP A 342 -5.83 -16.46 -4.55
N ALA A 343 -4.50 -16.61 -4.44
CA ALA A 343 -3.77 -17.80 -4.87
C ALA A 343 -3.67 -18.91 -3.80
N GLN A 344 -4.38 -18.83 -2.67
CA GLN A 344 -4.18 -19.76 -1.55
C GLN A 344 -4.31 -21.25 -1.95
N HIS A 345 -5.17 -21.58 -2.91
CA HIS A 345 -5.44 -22.96 -3.34
C HIS A 345 -4.66 -23.35 -4.60
N ALA A 346 -4.45 -22.42 -5.53
CA ALA A 346 -3.78 -22.67 -6.81
C ALA A 346 -3.17 -21.37 -7.34
N GLY A 347 -2.30 -21.45 -8.34
CA GLY A 347 -1.81 -20.31 -9.11
C GLY A 347 -0.51 -19.70 -8.61
N ALA A 348 -0.44 -18.39 -8.64
CA ALA A 348 0.78 -17.60 -8.57
C ALA A 348 1.53 -17.69 -7.23
N VAL A 349 2.84 -17.67 -7.32
CA VAL A 349 3.74 -17.24 -6.24
C VAL A 349 4.14 -15.78 -6.51
N VAL A 350 4.23 -14.95 -5.49
CA VAL A 350 4.70 -13.57 -5.67
C VAL A 350 6.20 -13.56 -5.92
N LEU A 351 6.63 -12.78 -6.93
CA LEU A 351 8.04 -12.48 -7.22
C LEU A 351 8.22 -10.96 -7.24
N ALA A 352 9.08 -10.43 -6.37
CA ALA A 352 9.32 -9.00 -6.23
C ALA A 352 10.82 -8.68 -6.06
N PRO A 353 11.26 -7.43 -6.29
CA PRO A 353 12.64 -7.03 -6.02
C PRO A 353 12.93 -6.98 -4.51
N ASN A 354 14.17 -7.25 -4.13
CA ASN A 354 14.66 -7.17 -2.75
C ASN A 354 14.99 -5.72 -2.37
N ILE A 355 14.01 -4.83 -2.45
CA ILE A 355 14.14 -3.39 -2.13
C ILE A 355 12.98 -2.91 -1.27
N ASP A 356 13.18 -1.77 -0.61
CA ASP A 356 12.16 -0.99 0.08
C ASP A 356 11.29 -1.85 1.03
N GLY A 357 9.95 -1.80 0.89
CA GLY A 357 9.00 -2.55 1.72
C GLY A 357 8.81 -4.02 1.32
N PHE A 358 9.38 -4.52 0.22
CA PHE A 358 9.18 -5.92 -0.17
C PHE A 358 9.79 -6.94 0.80
N PRO A 359 11.02 -6.76 1.35
CA PRO A 359 11.57 -7.68 2.36
C PRO A 359 10.75 -7.73 3.66
N GLU A 360 9.98 -6.69 3.95
CA GLU A 360 9.01 -6.71 5.05
C GLU A 360 7.79 -7.60 4.75
N GLN A 361 7.38 -7.68 3.48
CA GLN A 361 6.22 -8.46 3.05
C GLN A 361 6.58 -9.91 2.69
N ILE A 362 7.78 -10.11 2.14
CA ILE A 362 8.25 -11.37 1.57
C ILE A 362 9.55 -11.80 2.27
N THR A 363 9.54 -13.01 2.80
CA THR A 363 10.74 -13.74 3.19
C THR A 363 11.07 -14.70 2.05
N ASP A 364 12.20 -14.47 1.36
CA ASP A 364 12.56 -15.23 0.16
C ASP A 364 12.55 -16.74 0.39
N GLY A 365 11.96 -17.48 -0.55
CA GLY A 365 11.83 -18.93 -0.50
C GLY A 365 10.89 -19.47 0.59
N ARG A 366 10.23 -18.60 1.38
CA ARG A 366 9.32 -19.00 2.45
C ARG A 366 7.84 -18.66 2.16
N ASN A 367 7.55 -17.41 1.77
CA ASN A 367 6.20 -16.95 1.44
C ASN A 367 6.13 -16.16 0.12
N GLY A 368 7.16 -16.23 -0.69
CA GLY A 368 7.33 -15.61 -1.98
C GLY A 368 8.76 -15.70 -2.42
N LEU A 369 9.09 -15.05 -3.52
CA LEU A 369 10.44 -14.98 -4.07
C LEU A 369 10.89 -13.53 -4.16
N LEU A 370 12.15 -13.29 -3.82
CA LEU A 370 12.81 -12.00 -4.00
C LEU A 370 13.98 -12.15 -5.00
N TYR A 371 14.23 -11.08 -5.75
CA TYR A 371 15.42 -10.96 -6.60
C TYR A 371 16.12 -9.63 -6.32
N ASP A 372 17.45 -9.59 -6.37
CA ASP A 372 18.21 -8.35 -6.27
C ASP A 372 18.10 -7.57 -7.60
N PRO A 373 17.79 -6.27 -7.58
CA PRO A 373 17.54 -5.49 -8.80
C PRO A 373 18.85 -5.24 -9.57
N ALA A 374 19.17 -6.17 -10.47
CA ALA A 374 20.27 -6.09 -11.42
C ALA A 374 19.80 -6.62 -12.79
N PRO A 375 20.43 -6.23 -13.88
CA PRO A 375 20.10 -6.76 -15.21
C PRO A 375 20.11 -8.30 -15.23
N GLY A 376 19.06 -8.92 -15.75
CA GLY A 376 18.87 -10.37 -15.81
C GLY A 376 18.39 -11.03 -14.51
N ALA A 377 18.33 -10.30 -13.39
CA ALA A 377 17.96 -10.88 -12.11
C ALA A 377 16.46 -11.22 -12.02
N LEU A 378 15.58 -10.41 -12.63
CA LEU A 378 14.17 -10.73 -12.73
C LEU A 378 13.96 -11.97 -13.61
N THR A 379 14.67 -12.10 -14.73
CA THR A 379 14.69 -13.31 -15.58
C THR A 379 15.10 -14.55 -14.76
N ALA A 380 16.16 -14.44 -13.95
CA ALA A 380 16.61 -15.53 -13.07
C ALA A 380 15.53 -15.89 -12.02
N GLY A 381 14.90 -14.88 -11.42
CA GLY A 381 13.77 -15.06 -10.50
C GLY A 381 12.57 -15.76 -11.15
N LEU A 382 12.22 -15.39 -12.38
CA LEU A 382 11.14 -16.04 -13.14
C LEU A 382 11.48 -17.49 -13.50
N ARG A 383 12.72 -17.79 -13.89
CA ARG A 383 13.18 -19.17 -14.09
C ARG A 383 13.13 -19.99 -12.81
N ARG A 384 13.48 -19.39 -11.67
CA ARG A 384 13.32 -20.01 -10.35
C ARG A 384 11.85 -20.30 -10.05
N ALA A 385 10.92 -19.37 -10.32
CA ALA A 385 9.49 -19.59 -10.16
C ALA A 385 8.95 -20.70 -11.08
N LEU A 386 9.43 -20.75 -12.32
CA LEU A 386 9.06 -21.80 -13.29
C LEU A 386 9.53 -23.19 -12.83
N ALA A 387 10.72 -23.28 -12.24
CA ALA A 387 11.33 -24.53 -11.78
C ALA A 387 10.73 -25.09 -10.49
N LEU A 388 9.90 -24.31 -9.75
CA LEU A 388 9.29 -24.78 -8.50
C LEU A 388 8.37 -25.99 -8.78
N THR A 389 8.48 -26.99 -7.97
CA THR A 389 7.56 -28.13 -7.91
C THR A 389 6.19 -27.70 -7.39
N SER A 390 5.15 -28.50 -7.64
CA SER A 390 3.79 -28.24 -7.12
C SER A 390 3.77 -28.11 -5.59
N ASP A 391 4.55 -28.94 -4.88
CA ASP A 391 4.64 -28.93 -3.42
C ASP A 391 5.34 -27.68 -2.90
N GLU A 392 6.39 -27.22 -3.58
CA GLU A 392 7.08 -25.97 -3.24
C GLU A 392 6.16 -24.76 -3.42
N ARG A 393 5.46 -24.69 -4.55
CA ARG A 393 4.45 -23.64 -4.78
C ARG A 393 3.35 -23.65 -3.70
N LEU A 394 2.84 -24.83 -3.35
CA LEU A 394 1.83 -24.96 -2.30
C LEU A 394 2.35 -24.49 -0.94
N ARG A 395 3.59 -24.85 -0.56
CA ARG A 395 4.20 -24.38 0.68
C ARG A 395 4.32 -22.85 0.72
N LEU A 396 4.84 -22.25 -0.35
CA LEU A 396 5.00 -20.78 -0.45
C LEU A 396 3.65 -20.06 -0.33
N ARG A 397 2.63 -20.48 -1.08
CA ARG A 397 1.29 -19.89 -1.03
C ARG A 397 0.63 -20.05 0.32
N THR A 398 0.73 -21.22 0.94
CA THR A 398 0.17 -21.49 2.26
C THR A 398 0.82 -20.60 3.32
N ALA A 399 2.14 -20.42 3.27
CA ALA A 399 2.85 -19.53 4.20
C ALA A 399 2.48 -18.06 3.97
N ALA A 400 2.37 -17.61 2.71
CA ALA A 400 1.93 -16.25 2.37
C ALA A 400 0.52 -15.97 2.88
N HIS A 401 -0.44 -16.86 2.61
CA HIS A 401 -1.82 -16.74 3.09
C HIS A 401 -1.87 -16.65 4.63
N ARG A 402 -1.23 -17.59 5.33
CA ARG A 402 -1.20 -17.59 6.80
C ARG A 402 -0.65 -16.28 7.37
N ARG A 403 0.41 -15.75 6.78
CA ARG A 403 1.01 -14.51 7.21
C ARG A 403 0.05 -13.33 7.05
N VAL A 404 -0.58 -13.19 5.89
CA VAL A 404 -1.54 -12.10 5.62
C VAL A 404 -2.73 -12.16 6.58
N VAL A 405 -3.30 -13.34 6.80
CA VAL A 405 -4.43 -13.51 7.72
C VAL A 405 -4.05 -13.17 9.16
N ALA A 406 -2.84 -13.51 9.58
CA ALA A 406 -2.36 -13.25 10.95
C ALA A 406 -1.98 -11.79 11.19
N GLU A 407 -1.42 -11.10 10.16
CA GLU A 407 -0.76 -9.81 10.35
C GLU A 407 -1.53 -8.61 9.76
N ARG A 408 -2.56 -8.83 8.91
CA ARG A 408 -3.14 -7.75 8.08
C ARG A 408 -4.65 -7.58 8.26
N ASN A 409 -5.16 -7.81 9.47
CA ASN A 409 -6.58 -7.62 9.80
C ASN A 409 -6.89 -6.14 10.11
N ALA A 410 -7.43 -5.41 9.14
CA ALA A 410 -7.74 -3.99 9.29
C ALA A 410 -8.71 -3.68 10.44
N ALA A 411 -9.63 -4.59 10.75
CA ALA A 411 -10.59 -4.36 11.84
C ALA A 411 -9.90 -4.41 13.22
N GLU A 412 -8.91 -5.27 13.39
CA GLU A 412 -8.11 -5.34 14.63
C GLU A 412 -7.19 -4.14 14.76
N HIS A 413 -6.52 -3.76 13.66
CA HIS A 413 -5.63 -2.59 13.65
C HIS A 413 -6.40 -1.31 13.97
N LEU A 414 -7.58 -1.09 13.36
CA LEU A 414 -8.40 0.09 13.63
C LEU A 414 -8.94 0.08 15.06
N ALA A 415 -9.39 -1.07 15.58
CA ALA A 415 -9.87 -1.18 16.96
C ALA A 415 -8.76 -0.81 17.97
N THR A 416 -7.56 -1.34 17.77
CA THR A 416 -6.39 -1.03 18.60
C THR A 416 -6.01 0.45 18.53
N LEU A 417 -5.99 1.02 17.32
CA LEU A 417 -5.72 2.44 17.12
C LEU A 417 -6.71 3.32 17.90
N LEU A 418 -8.02 3.11 17.70
CA LEU A 418 -9.06 3.89 18.37
C LEU A 418 -8.99 3.77 19.88
N ALA A 419 -8.72 2.58 20.42
CA ALA A 419 -8.53 2.38 21.84
C ALA A 419 -7.34 3.17 22.39
N THR A 420 -6.25 3.27 21.64
CA THR A 420 -5.05 4.06 22.03
C THR A 420 -5.36 5.54 22.24
N PHE A 421 -6.28 6.11 21.45
CA PHE A 421 -6.65 7.51 21.53
C PHE A 421 -7.78 7.79 22.53
N TRP A 422 -8.70 6.84 22.76
CA TRP A 422 -9.94 7.15 23.47
C TRP A 422 -10.12 6.45 24.80
N GLN A 423 -9.42 5.34 25.05
CA GLN A 423 -9.46 4.73 26.37
C GLN A 423 -8.58 5.48 27.38
N PRO A 424 -9.00 5.62 28.65
CA PRO A 424 -8.11 6.10 29.70
C PRO A 424 -6.88 5.16 29.76
N ARG A 425 -5.69 5.71 29.81
CA ARG A 425 -4.46 4.94 29.97
C ARG A 425 -4.49 4.23 31.35
N THR A 426 -5.01 3.04 31.39
CA THR A 426 -4.80 2.10 32.49
C THR A 426 -3.65 1.20 32.05
N THR A 427 -2.43 1.49 32.53
CA THR A 427 -1.19 0.70 32.42
C THR A 427 -0.56 0.67 31.00
N PRO A 428 0.77 0.68 30.88
CA PRO A 428 1.42 0.62 29.59
C PRO A 428 1.08 -0.70 28.90
N VAL A 429 0.49 -0.63 27.72
CA VAL A 429 0.31 -1.79 26.85
C VAL A 429 1.69 -2.29 26.48
N ALA A 430 2.10 -3.40 27.09
CA ALA A 430 3.29 -4.14 26.69
C ALA A 430 3.19 -4.40 25.18
N ARG A 431 4.24 -4.10 24.46
CA ARG A 431 4.35 -4.29 23.02
C ARG A 431 3.97 -5.71 22.64
N LEU A 432 2.83 -5.89 21.97
CA LEU A 432 2.40 -7.18 21.40
C LEU A 432 3.14 -7.52 20.08
N HIS A 433 4.31 -6.98 19.87
CA HIS A 433 5.20 -7.37 18.77
C HIS A 433 6.48 -7.95 19.35
N GLY A 434 6.36 -9.16 19.92
CA GLY A 434 7.50 -10.05 20.11
C GLY A 434 7.84 -10.71 18.77
N HIS A 435 8.62 -10.07 17.91
CA HIS A 435 9.43 -10.84 17.01
C HIS A 435 10.46 -11.62 17.85
N PRO A 436 10.57 -12.94 17.73
CA PRO A 436 11.70 -13.63 18.32
C PRO A 436 12.96 -13.09 17.61
N ALA A 437 13.75 -12.32 18.35
CA ALA A 437 15.09 -12.02 17.94
C ALA A 437 15.79 -13.35 17.69
N THR A 438 16.07 -13.65 16.44
CA THR A 438 16.99 -14.73 16.07
C THR A 438 18.39 -14.27 16.47
N ASP A 439 18.75 -14.54 17.73
CA ASP A 439 20.12 -14.53 18.19
C ASP A 439 20.86 -15.71 17.52
N ALA A 440 21.36 -15.46 16.33
CA ALA A 440 22.35 -16.31 15.69
C ALA A 440 23.66 -15.52 15.62
N ARG A 441 24.27 -15.26 16.77
CA ARG A 441 25.68 -14.94 16.83
C ARG A 441 26.48 -16.23 16.63
N THR A 442 26.84 -16.50 15.40
CA THR A 442 27.93 -17.42 15.08
C THR A 442 29.26 -16.79 15.54
N PRO A 443 30.10 -17.46 16.33
CA PRO A 443 31.38 -16.90 16.72
C PRO A 443 32.29 -16.80 15.49
N ARG A 444 32.78 -15.58 15.21
CA ARG A 444 33.85 -15.37 14.22
C ARG A 444 35.07 -16.13 14.66
N SER A 445 35.48 -17.14 13.89
CA SER A 445 36.77 -17.79 13.91
C SER A 445 37.86 -16.73 13.69
N GLN A 446 38.76 -16.61 14.64
CA GLN A 446 39.97 -15.84 14.51
C GLN A 446 40.90 -16.50 13.48
N ALA A 447 41.20 -15.78 12.40
CA ALA A 447 42.23 -16.14 11.45
C ALA A 447 43.61 -15.68 12.02
N PRO A 448 44.69 -16.43 11.79
CA PRO A 448 46.01 -16.14 12.39
C PRO A 448 46.68 -14.95 11.69
N THR A 449 47.29 -14.10 12.48
CA THR A 449 48.18 -13.00 12.09
C THR A 449 49.40 -13.52 11.32
N SER A 450 49.53 -13.15 10.05
CA SER A 450 50.76 -13.30 9.30
C SER A 450 51.55 -11.98 9.34
N THR A 451 52.69 -12.02 9.96
CA THR A 451 53.77 -11.03 9.94
C THR A 451 54.34 -10.88 8.54
N HIS A 452 54.25 -9.70 7.95
CA HIS A 452 55.06 -9.33 6.77
C HIS A 452 56.11 -8.31 7.16
N HIS A 453 57.37 -8.69 6.96
CA HIS A 453 58.55 -7.84 6.89
C HIS A 453 58.52 -6.97 5.64
N PRO A 454 59.04 -5.74 5.71
CA PRO A 454 59.15 -4.86 4.52
C PRO A 454 60.43 -5.21 3.73
N LEU A 455 60.33 -5.22 2.41
CA LEU A 455 61.46 -5.16 1.51
C LEU A 455 61.48 -3.83 0.77
N GLU A 456 62.63 -3.26 0.78
CA GLU A 456 63.08 -1.97 0.32
C GLU A 456 62.89 -1.71 -1.18
N ALA A 457 62.82 -0.43 -1.48
CA ALA A 457 62.81 0.15 -2.81
C ALA A 457 64.18 0.23 -3.47
N THR A 458 64.15 0.37 -4.78
CA THR A 458 65.02 1.03 -5.73
C THR A 458 65.91 0.14 -6.61
N PRO A 459 66.28 0.64 -7.81
CA PRO A 459 66.05 1.95 -8.42
C PRO A 459 65.03 1.95 -9.57
#